data_44f1828d99f93c9a0d9ee4d3e7605a92
#
_entry.id   44f1828d99f93c9a0d9ee4d3e7605a92
#
_cell.length_a   1.000
_cell.length_b   1.000
_cell.length_c   1.000
_cell.angle_alpha   90.00
_cell.angle_beta   90.00
_cell.angle_gamma   90.00
#
_symmetry.space_group_name_H-M   'P 1'
#
loop_
_entity.id
_entity.type
_entity.pdbx_description
1 polymer ?
#
loop_
_entity_poly.entity_id
_entity_poly.type
_entity_poly.pdbx_seq_one_letter_code
_entity_poly.pdbx_strand_id
1 'polypeptide(L)'
;MPKGDWHRVVSLYLPLWPTDRLRKRLGTDAPAPDCPLVLAGREGRRRVILSVDLAARRLGLRPGTPVAKAQALHPDLLIMDADPDGDRAGLERLALWFQHRIAPIVAPDPPDGIVLDTTGADHLHGGEAVMLENMVTRLKESGITARAAIADTW
;
A
#
# COMPACT_ATOMS: atom_id res chain seq x y z
N MET A 1 17.29 0.46 -37.80
CA MET A 1 16.75 1.27 -36.71
C MET A 1 17.12 0.58 -35.39
N PRO A 2 17.91 1.20 -34.55
CA PRO A 2 18.04 0.65 -33.21
C PRO A 2 16.65 0.64 -32.59
N LYS A 3 16.20 -0.52 -32.12
CA LYS A 3 15.07 -0.60 -31.22
C LYS A 3 15.46 0.23 -30.00
N GLY A 4 14.84 1.41 -29.86
CA GLY A 4 15.01 2.17 -28.65
C GLY A 4 14.69 1.23 -27.48
N ASP A 5 15.50 1.28 -26.45
CA ASP A 5 15.26 0.55 -25.20
C ASP A 5 13.97 1.06 -24.56
N TRP A 6 12.86 0.60 -25.10
CA TRP A 6 11.54 0.90 -24.55
C TRP A 6 11.39 0.06 -23.29
N HIS A 7 11.62 0.70 -22.16
CA HIS A 7 11.34 0.08 -20.86
C HIS A 7 9.86 0.25 -20.53
N ARG A 8 9.25 -0.83 -20.07
CA ARG A 8 7.88 -0.79 -19.55
C ARG A 8 7.96 -0.90 -18.02
N VAL A 9 7.52 0.14 -17.35
CA VAL A 9 7.61 0.26 -15.90
C VAL A 9 6.23 0.30 -15.29
N VAL A 10 5.97 -0.62 -14.36
CA VAL A 10 4.75 -0.65 -13.54
C VAL A 10 5.02 0.05 -12.23
N SER A 11 4.16 1.00 -11.89
CA SER A 11 4.10 1.61 -10.57
C SER A 11 2.89 1.07 -9.83
N LEU A 12 3.13 0.40 -8.70
CA LEU A 12 2.09 -0.03 -7.77
C LEU A 12 1.99 1.00 -6.65
N TYR A 13 0.78 1.45 -6.39
CA TYR A 13 0.45 2.32 -5.27
C TYR A 13 -0.43 1.56 -4.27
N LEU A 14 -0.04 1.58 -3.01
CA LEU A 14 -0.70 0.89 -1.92
C LEU A 14 -1.30 1.92 -0.94
N PRO A 15 -2.46 2.52 -1.27
CA PRO A 15 -2.98 3.68 -0.54
C PRO A 15 -3.31 3.43 0.92
N LEU A 16 -3.53 2.17 1.29
CA LEU A 16 -3.91 1.77 2.66
C LEU A 16 -2.86 0.85 3.29
N TRP A 17 -1.61 0.90 2.82
CA TRP A 17 -0.57 -0.04 3.21
C TRP A 17 -0.42 -0.22 4.73
N PRO A 18 -0.27 0.84 5.53
CA PRO A 18 -0.09 0.67 6.96
C PRO A 18 -1.25 -0.02 7.67
N THR A 19 -2.49 0.35 7.35
CA THR A 19 -3.68 -0.25 7.97
C THR A 19 -3.96 -1.64 7.43
N ASP A 20 -3.76 -1.88 6.14
CA ASP A 20 -3.90 -3.20 5.54
C ASP A 20 -2.88 -4.19 6.14
N ARG A 21 -1.62 -3.74 6.29
CA ARG A 21 -0.58 -4.55 6.92
C ARG A 21 -0.91 -4.89 8.36
N LEU A 22 -1.41 -3.93 9.13
CA LEU A 22 -1.80 -4.18 10.52
C LEU A 22 -2.93 -5.21 10.61
N ARG A 23 -3.96 -5.08 9.79
CA ARG A 23 -5.07 -6.04 9.76
C ARG A 23 -4.59 -7.43 9.39
N LYS A 24 -3.70 -7.54 8.43
CA LYS A 24 -3.10 -8.81 8.03
C LYS A 24 -2.30 -9.44 9.17
N ARG A 25 -1.52 -8.65 9.90
CA ARG A 25 -0.75 -9.11 11.06
C ARG A 25 -1.64 -9.59 12.20
N LEU A 26 -2.75 -8.91 12.45
CA LEU A 26 -3.69 -9.27 13.51
C LEU A 26 -4.55 -10.49 13.14
N GLY A 27 -4.71 -10.78 11.85
CA GLY A 27 -5.47 -11.95 11.39
C GLY A 27 -6.91 -11.94 11.89
N THR A 28 -7.30 -12.97 12.63
CA THR A 28 -8.66 -13.10 13.19
C THR A 28 -8.96 -12.08 14.28
N ASP A 29 -7.96 -11.48 14.89
CA ASP A 29 -8.10 -10.42 15.90
C ASP A 29 -8.22 -9.03 15.26
N ALA A 30 -8.16 -8.93 13.94
CA ALA A 30 -8.27 -7.66 13.25
C ALA A 30 -9.68 -7.06 13.39
N PRO A 31 -9.77 -5.72 13.53
CA PRO A 31 -11.07 -5.06 13.52
C PRO A 31 -11.75 -5.25 12.16
N ALA A 32 -13.09 -5.23 12.16
CA ALA A 32 -13.87 -5.35 10.93
C ALA A 32 -13.53 -4.21 9.94
N PRO A 33 -13.63 -4.43 8.62
CA PRO A 33 -13.30 -3.41 7.62
C PRO A 33 -14.12 -2.13 7.71
N ASP A 34 -15.33 -2.22 8.24
CA ASP A 34 -16.23 -1.07 8.45
C ASP A 34 -15.98 -0.33 9.76
N CYS A 35 -15.13 -0.86 10.64
CA CYS A 35 -14.70 -0.19 11.86
C CYS A 35 -13.60 0.82 11.51
N PRO A 36 -13.84 2.14 11.66
CA PRO A 36 -12.83 3.13 11.34
C PRO A 36 -11.58 2.97 12.18
N LEU A 37 -10.44 2.82 11.52
CA LEU A 37 -9.14 2.61 12.13
C LEU A 37 -8.17 3.69 11.70
N VAL A 38 -7.48 4.28 12.66
CA VAL A 38 -6.36 5.18 12.42
C VAL A 38 -5.12 4.68 13.15
N LEU A 39 -3.96 4.96 12.58
CA LEU A 39 -2.67 4.68 13.19
C LEU A 39 -2.04 5.99 13.64
N ALA A 40 -1.65 6.03 14.90
CA ALA A 40 -1.14 7.22 15.54
C ALA A 40 0.37 7.13 15.76
N GLY A 41 1.02 8.27 15.64
CA GLY A 41 2.43 8.45 15.96
C GLY A 41 2.66 9.82 16.57
N ARG A 42 3.93 10.14 16.81
CA ARG A 42 4.31 11.42 17.40
C ARG A 42 4.89 12.33 16.34
N GLU A 43 4.46 13.59 16.38
CA GLU A 43 5.08 14.70 15.69
C GLU A 43 5.50 15.71 16.75
N GLY A 44 6.79 15.68 17.12
CA GLY A 44 7.27 16.39 18.29
C GLY A 44 6.65 15.84 19.58
N ARG A 45 5.96 16.69 20.34
CA ARG A 45 5.23 16.29 21.56
C ARG A 45 3.77 15.92 21.32
N ARG A 46 3.30 16.09 20.07
CA ARG A 46 1.90 15.87 19.72
C ARG A 46 1.69 14.46 19.21
N ARG A 47 0.59 13.84 19.61
CA ARG A 47 0.14 12.59 19.03
C ARG A 47 -0.77 12.90 17.87
N VAL A 48 -0.39 12.47 16.68
CA VAL A 48 -1.12 12.75 15.44
C VAL A 48 -1.44 11.47 14.69
N ILE A 49 -2.45 11.54 13.84
CA ILE A 49 -2.76 10.47 12.90
C ILE A 49 -1.70 10.43 11.82
N LEU A 50 -1.06 9.27 11.61
CA LEU A 50 -0.12 9.02 10.52
C LEU A 50 -0.78 8.31 9.34
N SER A 51 -1.75 7.44 9.60
CA SER A 51 -2.43 6.67 8.57
C SER A 51 -3.89 6.46 8.92
N VAL A 52 -4.73 6.40 7.90
CA VAL A 52 -6.17 6.16 8.02
C VAL A 52 -6.58 5.02 7.09
N ASP A 53 -7.53 4.20 7.51
CA ASP A 53 -8.16 3.24 6.62
C ASP A 53 -9.27 3.89 5.78
N LEU A 54 -9.93 3.11 4.94
CA LEU A 54 -10.98 3.63 4.08
C LEU A 54 -12.18 4.14 4.89
N ALA A 55 -12.59 3.42 5.93
CA ALA A 55 -13.71 3.82 6.79
C ALA A 55 -13.44 5.15 7.51
N ALA A 56 -12.21 5.32 8.05
CA ALA A 56 -11.80 6.58 8.67
C ALA A 56 -11.70 7.73 7.66
N ARG A 57 -11.23 7.45 6.45
CA ARG A 57 -11.17 8.43 5.36
C ARG A 57 -12.56 8.93 4.99
N ARG A 58 -13.54 8.05 4.96
CA ARG A 58 -14.97 8.41 4.69
C ARG A 58 -15.56 9.30 5.76
N LEU A 59 -15.03 9.25 6.99
CA LEU A 59 -15.40 10.18 8.07
C LEU A 59 -14.75 11.55 7.93
N GLY A 60 -13.88 11.74 6.94
CA GLY A 60 -13.15 12.98 6.72
C GLY A 60 -11.82 13.07 7.48
N LEU A 61 -11.39 12.01 8.14
CA LEU A 61 -10.11 11.99 8.84
C LEU A 61 -8.94 11.92 7.86
N ARG A 62 -7.87 12.62 8.19
CA ARG A 62 -6.67 12.75 7.35
C ARG A 62 -5.40 12.61 8.18
N PRO A 63 -4.29 12.13 7.59
CA PRO A 63 -2.98 12.21 8.23
C PRO A 63 -2.65 13.65 8.66
N GLY A 64 -2.01 13.77 9.83
CA GLY A 64 -1.68 15.07 10.43
C GLY A 64 -2.72 15.58 11.41
N THR A 65 -3.90 15.02 11.45
CA THR A 65 -4.95 15.39 12.42
C THR A 65 -4.49 15.01 13.83
N PRO A 66 -4.59 15.91 14.82
CA PRO A 66 -4.34 15.54 16.21
C PRO A 66 -5.28 14.43 16.67
N VAL A 67 -4.74 13.42 17.34
CA VAL A 67 -5.53 12.27 17.81
C VAL A 67 -6.66 12.73 18.75
N ALA A 68 -6.38 13.67 19.65
CA ALA A 68 -7.39 14.18 20.57
C ALA A 68 -8.59 14.79 19.84
N LYS A 69 -8.35 15.52 18.75
CA LYS A 69 -9.43 16.10 17.93
C LYS A 69 -10.24 15.03 17.23
N ALA A 70 -9.58 14.06 16.62
CA ALA A 70 -10.25 12.95 15.92
C ALA A 70 -11.13 12.14 16.89
N GLN A 71 -10.61 11.85 18.07
CA GLN A 71 -11.31 11.08 19.11
C GLN A 71 -12.52 11.85 19.67
N ALA A 72 -12.41 13.17 19.82
CA ALA A 72 -13.51 14.00 20.25
C ALA A 72 -14.65 14.04 19.23
N LEU A 73 -14.32 14.07 17.94
CA LEU A 73 -15.31 14.05 16.85
C LEU A 73 -15.91 12.67 16.60
N HIS A 74 -15.14 11.62 16.82
CA HIS A 74 -15.52 10.22 16.57
C HIS A 74 -15.13 9.35 17.75
N PRO A 75 -15.97 9.28 18.82
CA PRO A 75 -15.64 8.53 20.04
C PRO A 75 -15.40 7.03 19.83
N ASP A 76 -16.04 6.44 18.79
CA ASP A 76 -15.90 5.01 18.47
C ASP A 76 -14.70 4.72 17.57
N LEU A 77 -13.90 5.73 17.26
CA LEU A 77 -12.71 5.57 16.44
C LEU A 77 -11.69 4.65 17.11
N LEU A 78 -11.27 3.63 16.38
CA LEU A 78 -10.18 2.76 16.84
C LEU A 78 -8.84 3.38 16.52
N ILE A 79 -8.03 3.57 17.55
CA ILE A 79 -6.71 4.18 17.45
C ILE A 79 -5.67 3.14 17.88
N MET A 80 -4.74 2.84 17.00
CA MET A 80 -3.63 1.93 17.28
C MET A 80 -2.30 2.61 16.95
N ASP A 81 -1.22 2.09 17.47
CA ASP A 81 0.10 2.66 17.22
C ASP A 81 0.56 2.35 15.80
N ALA A 82 1.09 3.35 15.12
CA ALA A 82 1.77 3.19 13.84
C ALA A 82 3.11 2.47 14.04
N ASP A 83 3.53 1.75 13.00
CA ASP A 83 4.80 1.04 12.95
C ASP A 83 5.49 1.30 11.60
N PRO A 84 6.04 2.52 11.41
CA PRO A 84 6.65 2.90 10.14
C PRO A 84 7.81 2.00 9.70
N ASP A 85 8.64 1.55 10.65
CA ASP A 85 9.75 0.65 10.35
C ASP A 85 9.26 -0.72 9.89
N GLY A 86 8.24 -1.25 10.54
CA GLY A 86 7.58 -2.48 10.13
C GLY A 86 6.89 -2.36 8.77
N ASP A 87 6.28 -1.21 8.48
CA ASP A 87 5.67 -0.92 7.18
C ASP A 87 6.72 -0.93 6.06
N ARG A 88 7.87 -0.31 6.31
CA ARG A 88 8.99 -0.30 5.36
C ARG A 88 9.54 -1.70 5.12
N ALA A 89 9.80 -2.44 6.19
CA ALA A 89 10.29 -3.82 6.09
C ALA A 89 9.30 -4.73 5.35
N GLY A 90 8.01 -4.54 5.60
CA GLY A 90 6.95 -5.26 4.90
C GLY A 90 6.90 -4.92 3.41
N LEU A 91 7.13 -3.67 3.05
CA LEU A 91 7.18 -3.22 1.66
C LEU A 91 8.37 -3.85 0.93
N GLU A 92 9.53 -3.93 1.56
CA GLU A 92 10.72 -4.61 1.02
C GLU A 92 10.46 -6.10 0.77
N ARG A 93 9.81 -6.79 1.72
CA ARG A 93 9.43 -8.20 1.55
C ARG A 93 8.44 -8.39 0.40
N LEU A 94 7.49 -7.48 0.25
CA LEU A 94 6.54 -7.53 -0.85
C LEU A 94 7.24 -7.31 -2.19
N ALA A 95 8.20 -6.39 -2.26
CA ALA A 95 9.02 -6.17 -3.46
C ALA A 95 9.80 -7.43 -3.85
N LEU A 96 10.39 -8.14 -2.88
CA LEU A 96 11.07 -9.41 -3.12
C LEU A 96 10.12 -10.48 -3.65
N TRP A 97 8.89 -10.54 -3.15
CA TRP A 97 7.88 -11.46 -3.65
C TRP A 97 7.57 -11.20 -5.13
N PHE A 98 7.41 -9.94 -5.53
CA PHE A 98 7.21 -9.57 -6.93
C PHE A 98 8.43 -9.90 -7.80
N GLN A 99 9.64 -9.68 -7.26
CA GLN A 99 10.88 -10.00 -7.96
C GLN A 99 10.98 -11.50 -8.32
N HIS A 100 10.53 -12.36 -7.43
CA HIS A 100 10.55 -13.80 -7.65
C HIS A 100 9.43 -14.30 -8.56
N ARG A 101 8.33 -13.56 -8.69
CA ARG A 101 7.11 -14.05 -9.31
C ARG A 101 6.70 -13.33 -10.58
N ILE A 102 7.03 -12.05 -10.73
CA ILE A 102 6.49 -11.20 -11.79
C ILE A 102 7.59 -10.67 -12.69
N ALA A 103 8.60 -10.01 -12.14
CA ALA A 103 9.64 -9.35 -12.92
C ALA A 103 10.98 -9.40 -12.18
N PRO A 104 12.11 -9.54 -12.90
CA PRO A 104 13.41 -9.66 -12.24
C PRO A 104 13.91 -8.35 -11.60
N ILE A 105 13.41 -7.21 -12.05
CA ILE A 105 13.82 -5.89 -11.55
C ILE A 105 12.64 -5.25 -10.84
N VAL A 106 12.74 -5.20 -9.52
CA VAL A 106 11.71 -4.65 -8.63
C VAL A 106 12.40 -3.88 -7.52
N ALA A 107 11.85 -2.73 -7.19
CA ALA A 107 12.33 -1.91 -6.08
C ALA A 107 11.15 -1.37 -5.26
N PRO A 108 11.28 -1.32 -3.93
CA PRO A 108 10.32 -0.57 -3.14
C PRO A 108 10.44 0.93 -3.43
N ASP A 109 9.33 1.61 -3.39
CA ASP A 109 9.21 3.07 -3.51
C ASP A 109 8.50 3.59 -2.25
N PRO A 110 9.23 3.72 -1.15
CA PRO A 110 8.63 4.11 0.13
C PRO A 110 7.88 5.44 0.04
N PRO A 111 6.85 5.62 0.85
CA PRO A 111 6.37 4.74 1.92
C PRO A 111 5.35 3.69 1.49
N ASP A 112 4.80 3.77 0.29
CA ASP A 112 3.59 3.06 -0.12
C ASP A 112 3.58 2.61 -1.58
N GLY A 113 4.73 2.47 -2.19
CA GLY A 113 4.85 2.10 -3.60
C GLY A 113 5.84 0.98 -3.86
N ILE A 114 5.67 0.34 -5.01
CA ILE A 114 6.60 -0.63 -5.59
C ILE A 114 6.71 -0.34 -7.07
N VAL A 115 7.92 -0.34 -7.60
CA VAL A 115 8.21 -0.13 -9.01
C VAL A 115 8.78 -1.41 -9.60
N LEU A 116 8.24 -1.84 -10.73
CA LEU A 116 8.67 -3.05 -11.42
C LEU A 116 9.04 -2.71 -12.87
N ASP A 117 10.17 -3.21 -13.32
CA ASP A 117 10.49 -3.24 -14.76
C ASP A 117 9.90 -4.52 -15.36
N THR A 118 8.84 -4.37 -16.13
CA THR A 118 8.11 -5.48 -16.74
C THR A 118 8.43 -5.64 -18.23
N THR A 119 9.49 -5.02 -18.70
CA THR A 119 9.94 -5.12 -20.10
C THR A 119 10.09 -6.58 -20.51
N GLY A 120 9.36 -6.99 -21.53
CA GLY A 120 9.37 -8.37 -22.03
C GLY A 120 8.64 -9.39 -21.17
N ALA A 121 8.04 -9.01 -20.05
CA ALA A 121 7.33 -9.93 -19.16
C ALA A 121 5.82 -9.98 -19.41
N ASP A 122 5.25 -9.00 -20.06
CA ASP A 122 3.81 -8.85 -20.29
C ASP A 122 3.19 -10.05 -21.03
N HIS A 123 3.88 -10.58 -22.04
CA HIS A 123 3.39 -11.72 -22.80
C HIS A 123 3.34 -13.03 -21.99
N LEU A 124 4.17 -13.14 -20.94
CA LEU A 124 4.17 -14.27 -20.01
C LEU A 124 2.94 -14.24 -19.08
N HIS A 125 2.30 -13.08 -18.97
CA HIS A 125 1.17 -12.83 -18.07
C HIS A 125 -0.15 -12.54 -18.82
N GLY A 126 -0.21 -12.79 -20.13
CA GLY A 126 -1.41 -12.57 -20.93
C GLY A 126 -1.62 -11.14 -21.44
N GLY A 127 -0.54 -10.34 -21.48
CA GLY A 127 -0.57 -8.93 -21.88
C GLY A 127 -0.57 -7.97 -20.70
N GLU A 128 -0.29 -6.69 -20.97
CA GLU A 128 -0.13 -5.68 -19.91
C GLU A 128 -1.38 -5.48 -19.06
N ALA A 129 -2.55 -5.33 -19.69
CA ALA A 129 -3.80 -5.11 -18.97
C ALA A 129 -4.13 -6.28 -18.03
N VAL A 130 -3.99 -7.50 -18.50
CA VAL A 130 -4.23 -8.73 -17.71
C VAL A 130 -3.21 -8.83 -16.59
N MET A 131 -1.95 -8.52 -16.86
CA MET A 131 -0.89 -8.53 -15.86
C MET A 131 -1.18 -7.56 -14.71
N LEU A 132 -1.54 -6.31 -15.02
CA LEU A 132 -1.89 -5.30 -14.02
C LEU A 132 -3.11 -5.71 -13.20
N GLU A 133 -4.14 -6.19 -13.85
CA GLU A 133 -5.37 -6.64 -13.20
C GLU A 133 -5.09 -7.81 -12.24
N ASN A 134 -4.28 -8.78 -12.68
CA ASN A 134 -3.89 -9.90 -11.85
C ASN A 134 -3.07 -9.47 -10.62
N MET A 135 -2.15 -8.52 -10.77
CA MET A 135 -1.39 -7.96 -9.65
C MET A 135 -2.31 -7.36 -8.60
N VAL A 136 -3.21 -6.50 -9.02
CA VAL A 136 -4.17 -5.81 -8.13
C VAL A 136 -5.10 -6.82 -7.45
N THR A 137 -5.61 -7.78 -8.21
CA THR A 137 -6.51 -8.83 -7.69
C THR A 137 -5.82 -9.72 -6.66
N ARG A 138 -4.58 -10.14 -6.93
CA ARG A 138 -3.81 -10.98 -5.99
C ARG A 138 -3.50 -10.24 -4.69
N LEU A 139 -3.16 -8.98 -4.77
CA LEU A 139 -2.94 -8.15 -3.59
C LEU A 139 -4.24 -7.99 -2.80
N LYS A 140 -5.36 -7.73 -3.47
CA LYS A 140 -6.67 -7.63 -2.83
C LYS A 140 -7.06 -8.93 -2.11
N GLU A 141 -6.84 -10.09 -2.71
CA GLU A 141 -7.07 -11.39 -2.10
C GLU A 141 -6.21 -11.60 -0.85
N SER A 142 -5.03 -10.98 -0.81
CA SER A 142 -4.14 -10.98 0.35
C SER A 142 -4.45 -9.88 1.38
N GLY A 143 -5.52 -9.12 1.18
CA GLY A 143 -5.91 -8.04 2.08
C GLY A 143 -5.18 -6.71 1.84
N ILE A 144 -4.55 -6.54 0.67
CA ILE A 144 -3.80 -5.33 0.32
C ILE A 144 -4.51 -4.60 -0.81
N THR A 145 -4.90 -3.36 -0.56
CA THR A 145 -5.49 -2.48 -1.57
C THR A 145 -4.39 -1.90 -2.44
N ALA A 146 -4.51 -2.04 -3.75
CA ALA A 146 -3.49 -1.57 -4.70
C ALA A 146 -4.12 -0.89 -5.90
N ARG A 147 -3.36 0.05 -6.48
CA ARG A 147 -3.59 0.62 -7.80
C ARG A 147 -2.33 0.44 -8.62
N ALA A 148 -2.49 0.16 -9.89
CA ALA A 148 -1.37 -0.07 -10.79
C ALA A 148 -1.48 0.82 -12.02
N ALA A 149 -0.33 1.34 -12.46
CA ALA A 149 -0.18 2.06 -13.71
C ALA A 149 1.08 1.58 -14.42
N ILE A 150 1.08 1.64 -15.74
CA ILE A 150 2.22 1.27 -16.56
C ILE A 150 2.55 2.40 -17.52
N ALA A 151 3.85 2.65 -17.70
CA ALA A 151 4.37 3.69 -18.59
C ALA A 151 5.71 3.26 -19.19
N ASP A 152 6.17 4.01 -20.17
CA ASP A 152 7.48 3.76 -20.82
C ASP A 152 8.67 4.19 -19.95
N THR A 153 8.43 5.06 -18.99
CA THR A 153 9.45 5.54 -18.05
C THR A 153 8.86 5.73 -16.67
N TRP A 154 9.77 5.75 -15.71
CA TRP A 154 9.47 6.04 -14.31
C TRP A 154 9.97 7.42 -13.92
#